data_ecebff85587c86a23f928023abfa44be
#
_entry.id   ecebff85587c86a23f928023abfa44be
#
_cell.length_a   1.000
_cell.length_b   1.000
_cell.length_c   1.000
_cell.angle_alpha   90.00
_cell.angle_beta   90.00
_cell.angle_gamma   90.00
#
_symmetry.space_group_name_H-M   'P 1'
#
loop_
_entity.id
_entity.type
_entity.pdbx_description
1 polymer ?
#
loop_
_entity_poly.entity_id
_entity_poly.type
_entity_poly.pdbx_seq_one_letter_code
_entity_poly.pdbx_strand_id
1 'polypeptide(L)'
;MNDFADIVSKVMEVRPDDGDYTGEDGLLYCGKCHTPKEAYFEDGHAALFGRDRHPTNCACQQKRYEEKRLADQQRKYEDTIKELKKDCFDTPKLRDWCFAQDNGANPQMKHARLYADHFDKMLSESIGYLLWGGVGTGKSFFAACIANALMEKE
;
A
#
# COMPACT_ATOMS: atom_id res chain seq x y z
N MET A 1 -30.79 -13.81 21.30
CA MET A 1 -30.66 -12.85 20.18
C MET A 1 -30.03 -11.62 20.79
N ASN A 2 -28.73 -11.35 20.43
CA ASN A 2 -28.13 -10.10 20.90
C ASN A 2 -28.82 -8.96 20.17
N ASP A 3 -29.46 -8.09 20.92
CA ASP A 3 -30.15 -6.94 20.37
C ASP A 3 -29.13 -6.04 19.65
N PHE A 4 -29.48 -5.52 18.47
CA PHE A 4 -28.64 -4.59 17.70
C PHE A 4 -28.15 -3.42 18.57
N ALA A 5 -29.00 -2.95 19.50
CA ALA A 5 -28.67 -1.92 20.48
C ALA A 5 -27.51 -2.32 21.41
N ASP A 6 -27.44 -3.58 21.83
CA ASP A 6 -26.32 -4.09 22.65
C ASP A 6 -24.99 -4.12 21.89
N ILE A 7 -25.03 -4.46 20.61
CA ILE A 7 -23.84 -4.48 19.76
C ILE A 7 -23.33 -3.05 19.56
N VAL A 8 -24.21 -2.13 19.21
CA VAL A 8 -23.86 -0.71 19.01
C VAL A 8 -23.32 -0.11 20.31
N SER A 9 -23.95 -0.40 21.46
CA SER A 9 -23.49 0.07 22.76
C SER A 9 -22.08 -0.38 23.08
N LYS A 10 -21.71 -1.64 22.77
CA LYS A 10 -20.36 -2.18 23.00
C LYS A 10 -19.32 -1.57 22.04
N VAL A 11 -19.68 -1.31 20.78
CA VAL A 11 -18.78 -0.70 19.80
C VAL A 11 -18.53 0.77 20.12
N MET A 12 -19.49 1.44 20.72
CA MET A 12 -19.40 2.86 21.10
C MET A 12 -18.78 3.09 22.49
N GLU A 13 -18.44 2.03 23.22
CA GLU A 13 -17.80 2.15 24.52
C GLU A 13 -16.32 2.45 24.38
N VAL A 14 -15.91 3.68 24.74
CA VAL A 14 -14.49 4.04 24.81
C VAL A 14 -13.94 3.55 26.13
N ARG A 15 -12.95 2.66 26.07
CA ARG A 15 -12.22 2.23 27.25
C ARG A 15 -11.00 3.15 27.44
N PRO A 16 -10.87 3.80 28.61
CA PRO A 16 -9.71 4.61 28.87
C PRO A 16 -8.45 3.72 28.94
N ASP A 17 -7.37 4.19 28.29
CA ASP A 17 -6.04 3.64 28.46
C ASP A 17 -5.36 4.27 29.68
N ASP A 18 -4.24 3.67 30.08
CA ASP A 18 -3.45 4.21 31.20
C ASP A 18 -2.93 5.62 30.88
N GLY A 19 -3.24 6.57 31.76
CA GLY A 19 -2.90 8.00 31.60
C GLY A 19 -3.94 8.83 30.87
N ASP A 20 -5.03 8.26 30.36
CA ASP A 20 -6.13 9.04 29.78
C ASP A 20 -6.85 9.83 30.88
N TYR A 21 -7.43 10.98 30.51
CA TYR A 21 -8.13 11.87 31.47
C TYR A 21 -9.38 12.49 30.84
N THR A 22 -10.29 12.91 31.70
CA THR A 22 -11.50 13.64 31.25
C THR A 22 -11.22 15.13 31.27
N GLY A 23 -11.47 15.81 30.15
CA GLY A 23 -11.35 17.26 30.02
C GLY A 23 -12.49 18.02 30.70
N GLU A 24 -12.37 19.35 30.72
CA GLU A 24 -13.42 20.24 31.27
C GLU A 24 -14.75 20.15 30.51
N ASP A 25 -14.69 19.78 29.24
CA ASP A 25 -15.83 19.51 28.35
C ASP A 25 -16.49 18.14 28.58
N GLY A 26 -15.99 17.33 29.52
CA GLY A 26 -16.48 16.01 29.84
C GLY A 26 -16.10 14.91 28.85
N LEU A 27 -15.28 15.21 27.82
CA LEU A 27 -14.78 14.21 26.87
C LEU A 27 -13.52 13.51 27.40
N LEU A 28 -13.30 12.28 26.95
CA LEU A 28 -12.09 11.53 27.25
C LEU A 28 -10.94 11.99 26.33
N TYR A 29 -9.79 12.30 26.91
CA TYR A 29 -8.56 12.72 26.23
C TYR A 29 -7.43 11.70 26.36
N CYS A 30 -6.66 11.57 25.31
CA CYS A 30 -5.48 10.71 25.31
C CYS A 30 -4.37 11.29 26.21
N GLY A 31 -3.88 10.53 27.18
CA GLY A 31 -2.81 10.93 28.07
C GLY A 31 -1.45 11.18 27.39
N LYS A 32 -1.28 10.73 26.12
CA LYS A 32 -0.01 10.90 25.38
C LYS A 32 -0.01 12.11 24.46
N CYS A 33 -1.09 12.34 23.70
CA CYS A 33 -1.15 13.41 22.70
C CYS A 33 -2.14 14.53 23.05
N HIS A 34 -2.84 14.39 24.16
CA HIS A 34 -3.80 15.38 24.67
C HIS A 34 -4.89 15.76 23.66
N THR A 35 -5.22 14.85 22.73
CA THR A 35 -6.34 15.03 21.81
C THR A 35 -7.52 14.16 22.23
N PRO A 36 -8.77 14.57 21.93
CA PRO A 36 -9.95 13.86 22.37
C PRO A 36 -10.04 12.46 21.75
N LYS A 37 -10.57 11.52 22.52
CA LYS A 37 -10.93 10.15 22.11
C LYS A 37 -12.44 9.99 21.91
N GLU A 38 -13.19 11.04 22.20
CA GLU A 38 -14.62 11.14 22.04
C GLU A 38 -15.00 12.47 21.39
N ALA A 39 -16.17 12.52 20.75
CA ALA A 39 -16.78 13.74 20.26
C ALA A 39 -18.28 13.70 20.53
N TYR A 40 -18.90 14.86 20.72
CA TYR A 40 -20.35 14.97 20.79
C TYR A 40 -20.97 14.74 19.42
N PHE A 41 -22.14 14.09 19.40
CA PHE A 41 -22.92 14.01 18.18
C PHE A 41 -23.41 15.41 17.77
N GLU A 42 -23.41 15.65 16.46
CA GLU A 42 -24.11 16.81 15.92
C GLU A 42 -25.63 16.70 16.19
N ASP A 43 -26.31 17.85 16.20
CA ASP A 43 -27.72 17.95 16.55
C ASP A 43 -28.61 16.89 15.88
N GLY A 44 -29.39 16.18 16.72
CA GLY A 44 -30.37 15.17 16.30
C GLY A 44 -29.88 13.72 16.25
N HIS A 45 -28.59 13.45 16.24
CA HIS A 45 -28.07 12.08 16.15
C HIS A 45 -27.98 11.38 17.52
N ALA A 46 -27.84 12.11 18.60
CA ALA A 46 -27.79 11.57 19.98
C ALA A 46 -29.00 10.70 20.32
N ALA A 47 -30.18 11.09 19.86
CA ALA A 47 -31.45 10.37 20.11
C ALA A 47 -31.48 8.99 19.45
N LEU A 48 -30.79 8.78 18.35
CA LEU A 48 -30.75 7.50 17.62
C LEU A 48 -29.92 6.44 18.35
N PHE A 49 -28.91 6.87 19.11
CA PHE A 49 -27.94 5.96 19.75
C PHE A 49 -28.10 5.91 21.28
N GLY A 50 -29.00 6.72 21.88
CA GLY A 50 -29.20 6.81 23.33
C GLY A 50 -27.98 7.34 24.09
N ARG A 51 -27.06 8.03 23.38
CA ARG A 51 -25.81 8.62 23.91
C ARG A 51 -25.58 9.98 23.26
N ASP A 52 -24.95 10.88 24.01
CA ASP A 52 -24.62 12.23 23.55
C ASP A 52 -23.26 12.32 22.83
N ARG A 53 -22.42 11.25 22.91
CA ARG A 53 -21.08 11.23 22.40
C ARG A 53 -20.72 9.91 21.69
N HIS A 54 -19.74 9.94 20.81
CA HIS A 54 -19.22 8.79 20.07
C HIS A 54 -17.69 8.73 20.15
N PRO A 55 -17.09 7.53 20.01
CA PRO A 55 -15.63 7.38 19.97
C PRO A 55 -15.03 8.06 18.75
N THR A 56 -13.86 8.71 18.93
CA THR A 56 -13.01 9.21 17.87
C THR A 56 -11.59 8.71 18.06
N ASN A 57 -10.79 8.73 17.01
CA ASN A 57 -9.39 8.39 17.11
C ASN A 57 -8.58 9.61 17.54
N CYS A 58 -7.86 9.50 18.63
CA CYS A 58 -6.87 10.53 19.00
C CYS A 58 -5.72 10.58 17.97
N ALA A 59 -4.93 11.65 17.97
CA ALA A 59 -3.84 11.85 17.03
C ALA A 59 -2.82 10.67 17.01
N CYS A 60 -2.55 10.06 18.16
CA CYS A 60 -1.69 8.88 18.24
C CYS A 60 -2.28 7.65 17.53
N GLN A 61 -3.59 7.47 17.65
CA GLN A 61 -4.30 6.35 16.99
C GLN A 61 -4.41 6.58 15.49
N GLN A 62 -4.72 7.81 15.06
CA GLN A 62 -4.75 8.19 13.65
C GLN A 62 -3.41 7.94 12.98
N LYS A 63 -2.31 8.40 13.60
CA LYS A 63 -0.96 8.19 13.08
C LYS A 63 -0.64 6.69 12.93
N ARG A 64 -0.91 5.88 13.96
CA ARG A 64 -0.70 4.42 13.90
C ARG A 64 -1.55 3.75 12.82
N TYR A 65 -2.78 4.21 12.63
CA TYR A 65 -3.66 3.69 11.59
C TYR A 65 -3.13 4.01 10.19
N GLU A 66 -2.65 5.23 9.97
CA GLU A 66 -2.06 5.64 8.69
C GLU A 66 -0.76 4.88 8.40
N GLU A 67 0.13 4.76 9.38
CA GLU A 67 1.37 3.97 9.25
C GLU A 67 1.05 2.51 8.88
N LYS A 68 0.08 1.91 9.56
CA LYS A 68 -0.36 0.54 9.26
C LYS A 68 -0.97 0.44 7.85
N ARG A 69 -1.80 1.40 7.47
CA ARG A 69 -2.42 1.44 6.14
C ARG A 69 -1.38 1.51 5.04
N LEU A 70 -0.38 2.38 5.20
CA LEU A 70 0.74 2.51 4.25
C LEU A 70 1.55 1.23 4.17
N ALA A 71 1.88 0.62 5.31
CA ALA A 71 2.59 -0.66 5.35
C ALA A 71 1.80 -1.80 4.69
N ASP A 72 0.49 -1.86 4.91
CA ASP A 72 -0.39 -2.85 4.27
C ASP A 72 -0.51 -2.62 2.76
N GLN A 73 -0.55 -1.37 2.30
CA GLN A 73 -0.52 -1.03 0.87
C GLN A 73 0.80 -1.46 0.23
N GLN A 74 1.93 -1.13 0.87
CA GLN A 74 3.25 -1.52 0.38
C GLN A 74 3.38 -3.04 0.27
N ARG A 75 2.96 -3.78 1.30
CA ARG A 75 2.99 -5.24 1.28
C ARG A 75 2.11 -5.82 0.16
N LYS A 76 0.90 -5.31 -0.03
CA LYS A 76 0.03 -5.75 -1.13
C LYS A 76 0.66 -5.51 -2.49
N TYR A 77 1.30 -4.36 -2.68
CA TYR A 77 2.03 -4.04 -3.91
C TYR A 77 3.17 -5.04 -4.16
N GLU A 78 4.01 -5.29 -3.15
CA GLU A 78 5.11 -6.26 -3.24
C GLU A 78 4.62 -7.69 -3.54
N ASP A 79 3.53 -8.11 -2.90
CA ASP A 79 2.92 -9.42 -3.13
C ASP A 79 2.37 -9.52 -4.55
N THR A 80 1.72 -8.47 -5.07
CA THR A 80 1.24 -8.41 -6.46
C THR A 80 2.39 -8.55 -7.45
N ILE A 81 3.50 -7.82 -7.24
CA ILE A 81 4.69 -7.93 -8.10
C ILE A 81 5.27 -9.34 -8.06
N LYS A 82 5.36 -9.96 -6.88
CA LYS A 82 5.85 -11.34 -6.75
C LYS A 82 4.99 -12.34 -7.52
N GLU A 83 3.66 -12.17 -7.49
CA GLU A 83 2.74 -13.01 -8.24
C GLU A 83 2.90 -12.79 -9.75
N LEU A 84 2.92 -11.54 -10.22
CA LEU A 84 3.17 -11.21 -11.63
C LEU A 84 4.48 -11.83 -12.14
N LYS A 85 5.57 -11.73 -11.35
CA LYS A 85 6.85 -12.35 -11.70
C LYS A 85 6.78 -13.87 -11.76
N LYS A 86 5.96 -14.52 -10.92
CA LYS A 86 5.74 -15.97 -11.00
C LYS A 86 4.99 -16.36 -12.25
N ASP A 87 3.99 -15.59 -12.63
CA ASP A 87 3.15 -15.89 -13.80
C ASP A 87 3.90 -15.62 -15.11
N CYS A 88 4.74 -14.59 -15.14
CA CYS A 88 5.53 -14.24 -16.33
C CYS A 88 6.76 -15.10 -16.56
N PHE A 89 7.33 -15.68 -15.50
CA PHE A 89 8.61 -16.40 -15.60
C PHE A 89 8.55 -17.80 -14.98
N ASP A 90 8.68 -18.82 -15.82
CA ASP A 90 8.77 -20.21 -15.38
C ASP A 90 10.06 -20.47 -14.58
N THR A 91 11.15 -19.78 -14.92
CA THR A 91 12.44 -19.96 -14.28
C THR A 91 12.65 -18.91 -13.19
N PRO A 92 12.86 -19.32 -11.92
CA PRO A 92 13.06 -18.36 -10.81
C PRO A 92 14.16 -17.34 -11.06
N LYS A 93 15.25 -17.75 -11.70
CA LYS A 93 16.39 -16.85 -12.01
C LYS A 93 16.00 -15.63 -12.84
N LEU A 94 15.00 -15.74 -13.72
CA LEU A 94 14.55 -14.64 -14.56
C LEU A 94 13.79 -13.57 -13.75
N ARG A 95 13.22 -13.94 -12.62
CA ARG A 95 12.45 -13.06 -11.73
C ARG A 95 13.34 -12.01 -11.03
N ASP A 96 14.64 -12.33 -10.90
CA ASP A 96 15.60 -11.48 -10.18
C ASP A 96 16.48 -10.66 -11.10
N TRP A 97 16.41 -10.89 -12.42
CA TRP A 97 17.23 -10.14 -13.38
C TRP A 97 16.75 -8.70 -13.54
N CYS A 98 17.67 -7.76 -13.35
CA CYS A 98 17.40 -6.34 -13.46
C CYS A 98 18.55 -5.61 -14.20
N PHE A 99 18.28 -4.40 -14.65
CA PHE A 99 19.24 -3.56 -15.34
C PHE A 99 20.50 -3.21 -14.51
N ALA A 100 20.41 -3.27 -13.17
CA ALA A 100 21.55 -3.03 -12.30
C ALA A 100 22.62 -4.14 -12.38
N GLN A 101 22.25 -5.33 -12.86
CA GLN A 101 23.16 -6.48 -13.03
C GLN A 101 23.85 -6.48 -14.41
N ASP A 102 23.60 -5.48 -15.25
CA ASP A 102 24.26 -5.35 -16.54
C ASP A 102 25.77 -5.09 -16.34
N ASN A 103 26.61 -5.93 -16.94
CA ASN A 103 28.04 -5.82 -16.88
C ASN A 103 28.64 -4.92 -17.97
N GLY A 104 27.80 -4.26 -18.77
CA GLY A 104 28.22 -3.38 -19.85
C GLY A 104 28.79 -4.08 -21.10
N ALA A 105 28.76 -5.42 -21.13
CA ALA A 105 29.28 -6.19 -22.26
C ALA A 105 28.50 -5.99 -23.57
N ASN A 106 27.21 -5.64 -23.45
CA ASN A 106 26.37 -5.41 -24.61
C ASN A 106 25.86 -3.96 -24.66
N PRO A 107 26.36 -3.13 -25.58
CA PRO A 107 26.00 -1.72 -25.69
C PRO A 107 24.52 -1.48 -26.03
N GLN A 108 23.79 -2.51 -26.52
CA GLN A 108 22.37 -2.41 -26.82
C GLN A 108 21.51 -2.37 -25.56
N MET A 109 22.03 -2.71 -24.37
CA MET A 109 21.29 -2.68 -23.12
C MET A 109 20.73 -1.28 -22.79
N LYS A 110 21.41 -0.23 -23.22
CA LYS A 110 20.90 1.15 -23.10
C LYS A 110 19.56 1.36 -23.84
N HIS A 111 19.37 0.71 -25.00
CA HIS A 111 18.12 0.82 -25.75
C HIS A 111 16.99 0.05 -25.07
N ALA A 112 17.30 -1.10 -24.46
CA ALA A 112 16.32 -1.85 -23.66
C ALA A 112 15.85 -1.03 -22.45
N ARG A 113 16.78 -0.33 -21.79
CA ARG A 113 16.46 0.58 -20.68
C ARG A 113 15.58 1.74 -21.14
N LEU A 114 15.96 2.42 -22.22
CA LEU A 114 15.15 3.51 -22.81
C LEU A 114 13.75 3.05 -23.20
N TYR A 115 13.63 1.83 -23.77
CA TYR A 115 12.34 1.25 -24.10
C TYR A 115 11.48 1.06 -22.85
N ALA A 116 12.04 0.49 -21.76
CA ALA A 116 11.35 0.31 -20.51
C ALA A 116 10.95 1.66 -19.86
N ASP A 117 11.83 2.66 -19.92
CA ASP A 117 11.58 3.99 -19.36
C ASP A 117 10.43 4.73 -20.06
N HIS A 118 10.28 4.52 -21.40
CA HIS A 118 9.26 5.18 -22.23
C HIS A 118 8.15 4.22 -22.66
N PHE A 119 7.92 3.14 -21.89
CA PHE A 119 7.02 2.06 -22.29
C PHE A 119 5.60 2.52 -22.59
N ASP A 120 5.03 3.45 -21.79
CA ASP A 120 3.67 3.95 -22.00
C ASP A 120 3.51 4.59 -23.37
N LYS A 121 4.52 5.35 -23.83
CA LYS A 121 4.55 5.91 -25.16
C LYS A 121 4.69 4.81 -26.22
N MET A 122 5.60 3.86 -26.02
CA MET A 122 5.80 2.74 -26.94
C MET A 122 4.50 1.93 -27.09
N LEU A 123 3.80 1.68 -25.98
CA LEU A 123 2.53 0.96 -25.98
C LEU A 123 1.44 1.74 -26.73
N SER A 124 1.32 3.04 -26.49
CA SER A 124 0.31 3.89 -27.17
C SER A 124 0.53 3.97 -28.67
N GLU A 125 1.78 3.92 -29.12
CA GLU A 125 2.19 3.93 -30.53
C GLU A 125 2.29 2.52 -31.14
N SER A 126 1.94 1.47 -30.40
CA SER A 126 2.04 0.06 -30.81
C SER A 126 3.47 -0.37 -31.22
N ILE A 127 4.49 0.20 -30.59
CA ILE A 127 5.90 -0.09 -30.87
C ILE A 127 6.37 -1.22 -29.96
N GLY A 128 6.75 -2.38 -30.57
CA GLY A 128 7.33 -3.51 -29.87
C GLY A 128 8.87 -3.47 -29.83
N TYR A 129 9.47 -4.32 -29.01
CA TYR A 129 10.92 -4.50 -28.93
C TYR A 129 11.33 -5.89 -29.45
N LEU A 130 12.10 -5.94 -30.54
CA LEU A 130 12.56 -7.19 -31.14
C LEU A 130 13.96 -7.55 -30.67
N LEU A 131 14.10 -8.71 -30.07
CA LEU A 131 15.37 -9.30 -29.68
C LEU A 131 15.76 -10.43 -30.63
N TRP A 132 16.85 -10.26 -31.38
CA TRP A 132 17.34 -11.27 -32.31
C TRP A 132 18.85 -11.52 -32.15
N GLY A 133 19.34 -12.67 -32.57
CA GLY A 133 20.75 -13.04 -32.48
C GLY A 133 20.96 -14.53 -32.11
N GLY A 134 22.22 -14.96 -32.10
CA GLY A 134 22.62 -16.33 -31.78
C GLY A 134 22.33 -16.75 -30.33
N VAL A 135 22.56 -18.02 -30.01
CA VAL A 135 22.48 -18.55 -28.65
C VAL A 135 23.58 -17.90 -27.78
N GLY A 136 23.22 -17.57 -26.52
CA GLY A 136 24.19 -16.98 -25.56
C GLY A 136 24.37 -15.45 -25.65
N THR A 137 23.68 -14.75 -26.56
CA THR A 137 23.82 -13.28 -26.71
C THR A 137 23.05 -12.45 -25.68
N GLY A 138 22.50 -13.09 -24.66
CA GLY A 138 21.82 -12.38 -23.55
C GLY A 138 20.36 -11.97 -23.79
N LYS A 139 19.71 -12.44 -24.88
CA LYS A 139 18.31 -12.06 -25.20
C LYS A 139 17.34 -12.27 -24.04
N SER A 140 17.40 -13.41 -23.37
CA SER A 140 16.54 -13.70 -22.22
C SER A 140 16.83 -12.74 -21.05
N PHE A 141 18.08 -12.33 -20.86
CA PHE A 141 18.44 -11.33 -19.85
C PHE A 141 17.82 -9.96 -20.17
N PHE A 142 17.91 -9.51 -21.42
CA PHE A 142 17.26 -8.27 -21.89
C PHE A 142 15.76 -8.29 -21.67
N ALA A 143 15.09 -9.37 -22.13
CA ALA A 143 13.65 -9.51 -21.98
C ALA A 143 13.21 -9.50 -20.52
N ALA A 144 13.95 -10.23 -19.66
CA ALA A 144 13.65 -10.28 -18.25
C ALA A 144 13.90 -8.92 -17.54
N CYS A 145 14.96 -8.21 -17.88
CA CYS A 145 15.22 -6.86 -17.35
C CYS A 145 14.10 -5.88 -17.71
N ILE A 146 13.65 -5.89 -18.98
CA ILE A 146 12.52 -5.05 -19.42
C ILE A 146 11.25 -5.42 -18.65
N ALA A 147 10.88 -6.71 -18.63
CA ALA A 147 9.65 -7.16 -17.99
C ALA A 147 9.64 -6.87 -16.48
N ASN A 148 10.75 -7.16 -15.76
CA ASN A 148 10.86 -6.84 -14.34
C ASN A 148 10.77 -5.34 -14.07
N ALA A 149 11.44 -4.52 -14.88
CA ALA A 149 11.35 -3.06 -14.73
C ALA A 149 9.94 -2.52 -14.96
N LEU A 150 9.18 -3.12 -15.90
CA LEU A 150 7.79 -2.73 -16.16
C LEU A 150 6.84 -3.17 -15.04
N MET A 151 7.04 -4.35 -14.44
CA MET A 151 6.25 -4.82 -13.30
C MET A 151 6.50 -3.99 -12.03
N GLU A 152 7.66 -3.38 -11.90
CA GLU A 152 8.06 -2.54 -10.77
C GLU A 152 7.74 -1.05 -10.98
N LYS A 153 7.24 -0.67 -12.15
CA LYS A 153 6.70 0.67 -12.41
C LYS A 153 5.32 0.80 -11.78
N GLU A 154 5.11 1.87 -11.01
CA GLU A 154 3.79 2.31 -10.58
C GLU A 154 2.99 2.90 -11.74
#